data_3cc63a0579c17e9397a68c7c10a8b0eb
#
_entry.id   3cc63a0579c17e9397a68c7c10a8b0eb
#
_cell.length_a   1.000
_cell.length_b   1.000
_cell.length_c   1.000
_cell.angle_alpha   90.00
_cell.angle_beta   90.00
_cell.angle_gamma   90.00
#
_symmetry.space_group_name_H-M   'P 1'
#
loop_
_entity.id
_entity.type
_entity.pdbx_description
1 polymer ?
#
loop_
_entity_poly.entity_id
_entity_poly.type
_entity_poly.pdbx_seq_one_letter_code
_entity_poly.pdbx_strand_id
1 'polypeptide(L)'
;MQRIGVFVCHCGTNIAATVDVKTVAEALSHESGVVISQDYQYMCSESGQNLVKNAIKEHNLSGVVICSCSPRMHENTFRKAAAAAGLNPYLVEIANIREQCSWIHKDIATATEKAIILGRTAIAKVHLNAPLTAGESPVAKRALVI
;
A
#
# COMPACT_ATOMS: atom_id res chain seq x y z
N MET A 1 -13.00 3.68 16.17
CA MET A 1 -11.55 3.86 16.01
C MET A 1 -11.17 3.15 14.73
N GLN A 2 -10.40 3.79 13.85
CA GLN A 2 -9.99 3.14 12.59
C GLN A 2 -9.02 1.97 12.89
N ARG A 3 -9.07 0.96 12.03
CA ARG A 3 -8.25 -0.25 12.13
C ARG A 3 -7.50 -0.41 10.82
N ILE A 4 -6.24 -0.01 10.80
CA ILE A 4 -5.42 0.06 9.60
C ILE A 4 -4.47 -1.12 9.54
N GLY A 5 -4.39 -1.76 8.37
CA GLY A 5 -3.34 -2.74 8.05
C GLY A 5 -2.26 -2.09 7.20
N VAL A 6 -1.01 -2.33 7.55
CA VAL A 6 0.16 -1.87 6.79
C VAL A 6 0.92 -3.06 6.22
N PHE A 7 1.23 -3.01 4.93
CA PHE A 7 1.90 -4.09 4.21
C PHE A 7 3.10 -3.57 3.43
N VAL A 8 4.29 -4.03 3.81
CA VAL A 8 5.55 -3.55 3.23
C VAL A 8 6.08 -4.57 2.23
N CYS A 9 6.24 -4.16 0.98
CA CYS A 9 6.72 -5.01 -0.10
C CYS A 9 8.25 -4.96 -0.23
N HIS A 10 8.88 -6.12 -0.34
CA HIS A 10 10.31 -6.18 -0.69
C HIS A 10 10.55 -5.82 -2.17
N CYS A 11 9.57 -6.08 -3.04
CA CYS A 11 9.69 -5.99 -4.50
C CYS A 11 10.90 -6.81 -5.01
N GLY A 12 11.06 -8.03 -4.51
CA GLY A 12 12.29 -8.80 -4.62
C GLY A 12 13.44 -8.07 -3.95
N THR A 13 14.43 -7.67 -4.74
CA THR A 13 15.58 -6.87 -4.28
C THR A 13 15.43 -5.37 -4.54
N ASN A 14 14.42 -4.95 -5.33
CA ASN A 14 14.29 -3.54 -5.74
C ASN A 14 14.05 -2.57 -4.58
N ILE A 15 13.39 -3.01 -3.52
CA ILE A 15 13.20 -2.22 -2.30
C ILE A 15 14.15 -2.75 -1.22
N ALA A 16 14.12 -4.05 -0.95
CA ALA A 16 14.83 -4.66 0.17
C ALA A 16 16.37 -4.57 0.09
N ALA A 17 16.95 -4.30 -1.09
CA ALA A 17 18.39 -4.07 -1.20
C ALA A 17 18.86 -2.72 -0.59
N THR A 18 17.94 -1.76 -0.43
CA THR A 18 18.28 -0.39 0.01
C THR A 18 17.44 0.06 1.20
N VAL A 19 16.29 -0.58 1.44
CA VAL A 19 15.37 -0.29 2.55
C VAL A 19 15.29 -1.50 3.46
N ASP A 20 15.51 -1.32 4.76
CA ASP A 20 15.22 -2.35 5.75
C ASP A 20 13.70 -2.45 5.96
N VAL A 21 13.08 -3.30 5.16
CA VAL A 21 11.62 -3.47 5.12
C VAL A 21 11.03 -3.98 6.43
N LYS A 22 11.80 -4.73 7.22
CA LYS A 22 11.37 -5.22 8.53
C LYS A 22 11.32 -4.08 9.53
N THR A 23 12.36 -3.25 9.56
CA THR A 23 12.40 -2.05 10.38
C THR A 23 11.26 -1.08 10.00
N VAL A 24 10.95 -0.94 8.70
CA VAL A 24 9.80 -0.14 8.25
C VAL A 24 8.50 -0.71 8.79
N ALA A 25 8.27 -2.02 8.64
CA ALA A 25 7.04 -2.65 9.11
C ALA A 25 6.89 -2.53 10.62
N GLU A 26 7.96 -2.73 11.39
CA GLU A 26 7.95 -2.57 12.83
C GLU A 26 7.67 -1.14 13.25
N ALA A 27 8.37 -0.16 12.69
CA ALA A 27 8.14 1.25 13.01
C ALA A 27 6.70 1.70 12.73
N LEU A 28 6.11 1.25 11.61
CA LEU A 28 4.74 1.58 11.25
C LEU A 28 3.69 0.83 12.10
N SER A 29 4.05 -0.28 12.73
CA SER A 29 3.15 -1.02 13.64
C SER A 29 2.75 -0.22 14.87
N HIS A 30 3.57 0.76 15.26
CA HIS A 30 3.34 1.63 16.42
C HIS A 30 2.51 2.88 16.10
N GLU A 31 2.15 3.11 14.84
CA GLU A 31 1.36 4.26 14.44
C GLU A 31 -0.11 4.13 14.88
N SER A 32 -0.71 5.26 15.19
CA SER A 32 -2.10 5.29 15.68
C SER A 32 -3.07 4.64 14.70
N GLY A 33 -3.90 3.73 15.19
CA GLY A 33 -4.90 3.01 14.41
C GLY A 33 -4.35 1.81 13.62
N VAL A 34 -3.04 1.60 13.58
CA VAL A 34 -2.46 0.40 12.98
C VAL A 34 -2.65 -0.80 13.91
N VAL A 35 -3.28 -1.84 13.41
CA VAL A 35 -3.56 -3.07 14.17
C VAL A 35 -2.77 -4.27 13.67
N ILE A 36 -2.23 -4.18 12.46
CA ILE A 36 -1.30 -5.15 11.88
C ILE A 36 -0.35 -4.43 10.93
N SER A 37 0.92 -4.77 11.01
CA SER A 37 1.96 -4.33 10.08
C SER A 37 2.88 -5.50 9.77
N GLN A 38 3.09 -5.80 8.49
CA GLN A 38 3.92 -6.93 8.08
C GLN A 38 4.56 -6.70 6.73
N ASP A 39 5.69 -7.36 6.52
CA ASP A 39 6.41 -7.34 5.25
C ASP A 39 6.21 -8.64 4.47
N TYR A 40 6.32 -8.56 3.15
CA TYR A 40 6.25 -9.71 2.27
C TYR A 40 7.02 -9.48 0.96
N GLN A 41 7.54 -10.57 0.40
CA GLN A 41 8.47 -10.49 -0.74
C GLN A 41 7.84 -9.87 -2.00
N TYR A 42 6.60 -10.22 -2.32
CA TYR A 42 5.87 -9.72 -3.49
C TYR A 42 4.40 -9.49 -3.16
N MET A 43 4.06 -8.33 -2.61
CA MET A 43 2.68 -8.00 -2.23
C MET A 43 1.69 -8.05 -3.40
N CYS A 44 2.14 -7.73 -4.63
CA CYS A 44 1.31 -7.78 -5.82
C CYS A 44 1.06 -9.20 -6.34
N SER A 45 1.79 -10.22 -5.87
CA SER A 45 1.54 -11.63 -6.21
C SER A 45 0.20 -12.10 -5.64
N GLU A 46 -0.30 -13.23 -6.14
CA GLU A 46 -1.52 -13.84 -5.61
C GLU A 46 -1.42 -14.12 -4.10
N SER A 47 -0.29 -14.66 -3.66
CA SER A 47 -0.03 -14.90 -2.23
C SER A 47 -0.03 -13.63 -1.41
N GLY A 48 0.61 -12.56 -1.90
CA GLY A 48 0.61 -11.25 -1.23
C GLY A 48 -0.78 -10.62 -1.17
N GLN A 49 -1.55 -10.69 -2.25
CA GLN A 49 -2.94 -10.24 -2.25
C GLN A 49 -3.82 -11.05 -1.30
N ASN A 50 -3.61 -12.36 -1.20
CA ASN A 50 -4.34 -13.22 -0.27
C ASN A 50 -3.99 -12.87 1.20
N LEU A 51 -2.73 -12.55 1.47
CA LEU A 51 -2.30 -12.07 2.78
C LEU A 51 -3.06 -10.78 3.17
N VAL A 52 -3.15 -9.80 2.27
CA VAL A 52 -3.93 -8.56 2.49
C VAL A 52 -5.42 -8.87 2.70
N LYS A 53 -6.02 -9.72 1.85
CA LYS A 53 -7.44 -10.11 1.95
C LYS A 53 -7.77 -10.80 3.28
N ASN A 54 -6.90 -11.70 3.74
CA ASN A 54 -7.08 -12.40 5.00
C ASN A 54 -6.98 -11.43 6.17
N ALA A 55 -5.98 -10.57 6.19
CA ALA A 55 -5.81 -9.56 7.23
C ALA A 55 -7.01 -8.61 7.33
N ILE A 56 -7.59 -8.17 6.19
CA ILE A 56 -8.80 -7.35 6.18
C ILE A 56 -9.93 -8.04 6.96
N LYS A 57 -10.14 -9.33 6.73
CA LYS A 57 -11.21 -10.11 7.38
C LYS A 57 -10.89 -10.41 8.85
N GLU A 58 -9.69 -10.91 9.13
CA GLU A 58 -9.28 -11.35 10.47
C GLU A 58 -9.22 -10.19 11.46
N HIS A 59 -8.73 -9.04 11.00
CA HIS A 59 -8.57 -7.87 11.86
C HIS A 59 -9.70 -6.83 11.69
N ASN A 60 -10.72 -7.09 10.86
CA ASN A 60 -11.80 -6.12 10.56
C ASN A 60 -11.21 -4.77 10.17
N LEU A 61 -10.32 -4.75 9.19
CA LEU A 61 -9.64 -3.51 8.79
C LEU A 61 -10.62 -2.53 8.16
N SER A 62 -10.49 -1.27 8.53
CA SER A 62 -11.22 -0.13 7.94
C SER A 62 -10.38 0.69 6.96
N GLY A 63 -9.10 0.35 6.81
CA GLY A 63 -8.17 0.98 5.87
C GLY A 63 -6.94 0.13 5.67
N VAL A 64 -6.28 0.30 4.52
CA VAL A 64 -5.08 -0.44 4.15
C VAL A 64 -4.04 0.50 3.57
N VAL A 65 -2.80 0.35 4.00
CA VAL A 65 -1.61 1.00 3.44
C VAL A 65 -0.68 -0.06 2.85
N ILE A 66 -0.31 0.11 1.60
CA ILE A 66 0.68 -0.73 0.92
C ILE A 66 1.93 0.10 0.66
N CYS A 67 3.00 -0.19 1.36
CA CYS A 67 4.31 0.41 1.10
C CYS A 67 5.02 -0.41 0.02
N SER A 68 5.03 0.07 -1.23
CA SER A 68 5.51 -0.70 -2.38
C SER A 68 6.02 0.19 -3.52
N CYS A 69 5.96 -0.30 -4.75
CA CYS A 69 6.22 0.45 -5.96
C CYS A 69 5.15 1.50 -6.25
N SER A 70 5.33 2.25 -7.34
CA SER A 70 4.40 3.30 -7.78
C SER A 70 2.94 2.82 -7.84
N PRO A 71 1.98 3.63 -7.33
CA PRO A 71 0.54 3.36 -7.48
C PRO A 71 0.13 3.10 -8.93
N ARG A 72 0.79 3.74 -9.90
CA ARG A 72 0.53 3.55 -11.33
C ARG A 72 0.62 2.10 -11.80
N MET A 73 1.39 1.27 -11.09
CA MET A 73 1.56 -0.15 -11.46
C MET A 73 0.46 -1.04 -10.88
N HIS A 74 0.19 -0.91 -9.58
CA HIS A 74 -0.59 -1.91 -8.86
C HIS A 74 -1.73 -1.35 -7.99
N GLU A 75 -2.08 -0.08 -8.11
CA GLU A 75 -3.20 0.50 -7.36
C GLU A 75 -4.50 -0.29 -7.61
N ASN A 76 -4.83 -0.55 -8.87
CA ASN A 76 -6.01 -1.34 -9.22
C ASN A 76 -5.96 -2.77 -8.70
N THR A 77 -4.77 -3.38 -8.63
CA THR A 77 -4.57 -4.72 -8.08
C THR A 77 -4.97 -4.76 -6.61
N PHE A 78 -4.45 -3.84 -5.81
CA PHE A 78 -4.73 -3.78 -4.38
C PHE A 78 -6.15 -3.33 -4.07
N ARG A 79 -6.69 -2.37 -4.83
CA ARG A 79 -8.10 -1.96 -4.71
C ARG A 79 -9.07 -3.11 -5.00
N LYS A 80 -8.81 -3.92 -6.03
CA LYS A 80 -9.61 -5.11 -6.33
C LYS A 80 -9.48 -6.17 -5.24
N ALA A 81 -8.28 -6.39 -4.70
CA ALA A 81 -8.06 -7.33 -3.60
C ALA A 81 -8.84 -6.90 -2.34
N ALA A 82 -8.79 -5.60 -1.99
CA ALA A 82 -9.53 -5.04 -0.86
C ALA A 82 -11.04 -5.17 -1.04
N ALA A 83 -11.57 -4.82 -2.22
CA ALA A 83 -12.98 -4.97 -2.56
C ALA A 83 -13.45 -6.42 -2.46
N ALA A 84 -12.66 -7.38 -2.93
CA ALA A 84 -12.95 -8.81 -2.80
C ALA A 84 -12.97 -9.31 -1.34
N ALA A 85 -12.32 -8.59 -0.44
CA ALA A 85 -12.36 -8.86 1.00
C ALA A 85 -13.46 -8.08 1.76
N GLY A 86 -14.22 -7.23 1.06
CA GLY A 86 -15.32 -6.44 1.62
C GLY A 86 -14.92 -5.03 2.11
N LEU A 87 -13.69 -4.60 1.87
CA LEU A 87 -13.23 -3.24 2.17
C LEU A 87 -13.48 -2.32 0.98
N ASN A 88 -14.00 -1.11 1.23
CA ASN A 88 -14.16 -0.11 0.17
C ASN A 88 -12.80 0.17 -0.51
N PRO A 89 -12.69 0.08 -1.85
CA PRO A 89 -11.43 0.18 -2.57
C PRO A 89 -10.75 1.56 -2.44
N TYR A 90 -11.48 2.59 -2.08
CA TYR A 90 -10.94 3.94 -1.87
C TYR A 90 -10.33 4.15 -0.48
N LEU A 91 -10.40 3.14 0.39
CA LEU A 91 -9.73 3.11 1.69
C LEU A 91 -8.38 2.37 1.62
N VAL A 92 -7.83 2.22 0.41
CA VAL A 92 -6.50 1.67 0.15
C VAL A 92 -5.58 2.78 -0.34
N GLU A 93 -4.46 2.98 0.35
CA GLU A 93 -3.41 3.92 -0.04
C GLU A 93 -2.10 3.20 -0.31
N ILE A 94 -1.31 3.75 -1.25
CA ILE A 94 0.00 3.22 -1.59
C ILE A 94 1.07 4.26 -1.28
N ALA A 95 2.02 3.90 -0.41
CA ALA A 95 3.24 4.64 -0.21
C ALA A 95 4.30 4.15 -1.21
N ASN A 96 4.74 5.04 -2.10
CA ASN A 96 5.77 4.69 -3.08
C ASN A 96 7.16 4.70 -2.44
N ILE A 97 7.60 3.54 -1.95
CA ILE A 97 8.91 3.36 -1.34
C ILE A 97 9.95 2.76 -2.31
N ARG A 98 9.63 2.62 -3.60
CA ARG A 98 10.55 2.18 -4.64
C ARG A 98 11.08 3.36 -5.43
N GLU A 99 10.29 3.93 -6.33
CA GLU A 99 10.70 5.00 -7.23
C GLU A 99 11.04 6.29 -6.48
N GLN A 100 10.32 6.57 -5.40
CA GLN A 100 10.53 7.78 -4.59
C GLN A 100 11.48 7.57 -3.39
N CYS A 101 11.99 6.35 -3.19
CA CYS A 101 12.83 6.03 -2.05
C CYS A 101 14.00 5.12 -2.42
N SER A 102 13.80 3.80 -2.58
CA SER A 102 14.89 2.84 -2.75
C SER A 102 15.74 3.07 -4.00
N TRP A 103 15.16 3.58 -5.08
CA TRP A 103 15.90 3.84 -6.33
C TRP A 103 16.74 5.11 -6.30
N ILE A 104 16.44 6.05 -5.42
CA ILE A 104 17.14 7.35 -5.37
C ILE A 104 18.08 7.48 -4.17
N HIS A 105 18.01 6.58 -3.20
CA HIS A 105 18.92 6.51 -2.07
C HIS A 105 19.85 5.31 -2.19
N LYS A 106 21.10 5.49 -1.76
CA LYS A 106 22.12 4.42 -1.73
C LYS A 106 22.41 3.97 -0.29
N ASP A 107 22.13 4.81 0.68
CA ASP A 107 22.34 4.52 2.09
C ASP A 107 21.08 3.91 2.71
N ILE A 108 21.22 2.73 3.31
CA ILE A 108 20.10 1.97 3.87
C ILE A 108 19.42 2.72 5.02
N ALA A 109 20.18 3.39 5.88
CA ALA A 109 19.61 4.09 7.02
C ALA A 109 18.71 5.25 6.56
N THR A 110 19.22 6.09 5.66
CA THR A 110 18.48 7.22 5.07
C THR A 110 17.26 6.73 4.26
N ALA A 111 17.41 5.67 3.48
CA ALA A 111 16.30 5.12 2.70
C ALA A 111 15.21 4.53 3.62
N THR A 112 15.60 3.82 4.67
CA THR A 112 14.68 3.24 5.64
C THR A 112 13.89 4.31 6.39
N GLU A 113 14.57 5.35 6.86
CA GLU A 113 13.92 6.51 7.50
C GLU A 113 12.91 7.18 6.59
N LYS A 114 13.29 7.43 5.33
CA LYS A 114 12.37 8.00 4.34
C LYS A 114 11.19 7.09 4.03
N ALA A 115 11.39 5.78 3.94
CA ALA A 115 10.30 4.82 3.73
C ALA A 115 9.29 4.85 4.89
N ILE A 116 9.78 4.98 6.13
CA ILE A 116 8.92 5.16 7.32
C ILE A 116 8.10 6.44 7.21
N ILE A 117 8.72 7.57 6.82
CA ILE A 117 8.02 8.85 6.65
C ILE A 117 6.93 8.74 5.58
N LEU A 118 7.22 8.11 4.43
CA LEU A 118 6.24 7.88 3.37
C LEU A 118 5.08 6.99 3.85
N GLY A 119 5.39 5.94 4.60
CA GLY A 119 4.38 5.07 5.22
C GLY A 119 3.48 5.82 6.20
N ARG A 120 4.05 6.64 7.09
CA ARG A 120 3.31 7.51 8.02
C ARG A 120 2.39 8.48 7.28
N THR A 121 2.88 9.07 6.20
CA THR A 121 2.08 9.97 5.37
C THR A 121 0.87 9.25 4.76
N ALA A 122 1.06 8.02 4.28
CA ALA A 122 -0.04 7.22 3.74
C ALA A 122 -1.03 6.79 4.84
N ILE A 123 -0.57 6.45 6.04
CA ILE A 123 -1.43 6.18 7.21
C ILE A 123 -2.27 7.41 7.56
N ALA A 124 -1.64 8.58 7.65
CA ALA A 124 -2.34 9.83 7.92
C ALA A 124 -3.40 10.13 6.84
N LYS A 125 -3.10 9.83 5.57
CA LYS A 125 -4.07 9.98 4.48
C LYS A 125 -5.24 9.02 4.63
N VAL A 126 -5.01 7.76 4.97
CA VAL A 126 -6.09 6.78 5.21
C VAL A 126 -7.02 7.25 6.33
N HIS A 127 -6.49 7.88 7.37
CA HIS A 127 -7.31 8.45 8.45
C HIS A 127 -8.29 9.53 7.98
N LEU A 128 -7.95 10.22 6.89
CA LEU A 128 -8.77 11.30 6.30
C LEU A 128 -9.65 10.82 5.13
N ASN A 129 -9.42 9.61 4.62
CA ASN A 129 -10.18 9.08 3.51
C ASN A 129 -11.60 8.70 3.91
N ALA A 130 -12.54 8.95 3.01
CA ALA A 130 -13.92 8.50 3.11
C ALA A 130 -14.20 7.38 2.09
N PRO A 131 -15.12 6.45 2.40
CA PRO A 131 -15.56 5.48 1.43
C PRO A 131 -16.30 6.18 0.29
N LEU A 132 -15.78 6.02 -0.93
CA LEU A 132 -16.34 6.60 -2.13
C LEU A 132 -17.08 5.55 -2.95
N THR A 133 -18.02 6.00 -3.78
CA THR A 133 -18.66 5.17 -4.79
C THR A 133 -18.19 5.63 -6.16
N ALA A 134 -17.77 4.68 -7.00
CA ALA A 134 -17.36 5.00 -8.37
C ALA A 134 -18.53 5.56 -9.16
N GLY A 135 -18.33 6.69 -9.81
CA GLY A 135 -19.28 7.25 -10.77
C GLY A 135 -19.15 6.54 -12.12
N GLU A 136 -20.20 6.60 -12.91
CA GLU A 136 -20.22 6.13 -14.29
C GLU A 136 -20.31 7.32 -15.24
N SER A 137 -19.57 7.27 -16.34
CA SER A 137 -19.64 8.25 -17.42
C SER A 137 -19.75 7.53 -18.76
N PRO A 138 -20.66 7.94 -19.66
CA PRO A 138 -20.74 7.36 -20.98
C PRO A 138 -19.48 7.66 -21.77
N VAL A 139 -18.94 6.65 -22.42
CA VAL A 139 -17.75 6.78 -23.28
C VAL A 139 -18.14 6.57 -24.73
N ALA A 140 -17.85 7.58 -25.58
CA ALA A 140 -17.95 7.41 -27.03
C ALA A 140 -16.79 6.51 -27.52
N LYS A 141 -17.17 5.33 -28.01
CA LYS A 141 -16.19 4.35 -28.57
C LYS A 141 -15.72 4.80 -29.95
N ARG A 142 -14.91 5.86 -30.00
CA ARG A 142 -14.33 6.41 -31.23
C ARG A 142 -12.82 6.58 -31.03
N ALA A 143 -12.07 6.31 -32.11
CA ALA A 143 -10.63 6.57 -32.14
C ALA A 143 -10.35 7.69 -33.15
N LEU A 144 -9.47 8.62 -32.79
CA LEU A 144 -8.86 9.57 -33.70
C LEU A 144 -7.45 9.07 -34.02
N VAL A 145 -7.16 8.87 -35.28
CA VAL A 145 -5.81 8.58 -35.76
C VAL A 145 -5.29 9.85 -36.44
N ILE A 146 -4.13 10.33 -36.01
CA ILE A 146 -3.44 11.53 -36.52
C ILE A 146 -2.20 11.08 -37.25
#